data_98bb7210d2cb69f9c5357c63132f55d1
#
_entry.id   98bb7210d2cb69f9c5357c63132f55d1
#
_cell.length_a   1.000
_cell.length_b   1.000
_cell.length_c   1.000
_cell.angle_alpha   90.00
_cell.angle_beta   90.00
_cell.angle_gamma   90.00
#
_symmetry.space_group_name_H-M   'P 1'
#
loop_
_entity.id
_entity.type
_entity.pdbx_description
1 polymer ?
#
loop_
_entity_poly.entity_id
_entity_poly.type
_entity_poly.pdbx_seq_one_letter_code
_entity_poly.pdbx_strand_id
1 'polypeptide(L)' 'MAQFTLIIRSGPEATRDPNVYHFPTAQDARDATEHMMRTLLAERADAFDGKAIEIADATGHPIAVVHPYDVMPVRLH' A
#
# COMPACT_ATOMS: atom_id res chain seq x y z
N MET A 1 -2.52 -19.39 4.63
CA MET A 1 -2.28 -18.02 4.21
C MET A 1 -2.83 -17.04 5.22
N ALA A 2 -2.14 -15.94 5.42
CA ALA A 2 -2.61 -14.87 6.31
C ALA A 2 -3.50 -13.90 5.56
N GLN A 3 -4.47 -13.32 6.27
CA GLN A 3 -5.36 -12.29 5.75
C GLN A 3 -4.79 -10.90 5.99
N PHE A 4 -4.96 -10.03 5.01
CA PHE A 4 -4.54 -8.64 5.11
C PHE A 4 -5.61 -7.71 4.57
N THR A 5 -5.66 -6.50 5.12
CA THR A 5 -6.56 -5.43 4.69
C THR A 5 -5.70 -4.22 4.32
N LEU A 6 -6.10 -3.52 3.27
CA LEU A 6 -5.43 -2.30 2.85
C LEU A 6 -6.25 -1.09 3.26
N ILE A 7 -5.58 -0.07 3.79
CA ILE A 7 -6.19 1.17 4.23
C ILE A 7 -5.46 2.32 3.54
N ILE A 8 -6.20 3.11 2.77
CA ILE A 8 -5.63 4.28 2.10
C ILE A 8 -5.75 5.46 3.05
N ARG A 9 -4.62 6.00 3.45
CA ARG A 9 -4.56 7.16 4.33
C ARG A 9 -4.29 8.41 3.52
N SER A 10 -5.09 9.45 3.78
CA SER A 10 -4.97 10.75 3.13
C SER A 10 -5.13 11.82 4.22
N GLY A 11 -4.00 12.29 4.77
CA GLY A 11 -4.02 13.18 5.93
C GLY A 11 -4.75 12.54 7.11
N PRO A 12 -5.76 13.19 7.70
CA PRO A 12 -6.51 12.62 8.82
C PRO A 12 -7.54 11.57 8.39
N GLU A 13 -7.78 11.41 7.09
CA GLU A 13 -8.76 10.47 6.58
C GLU A 13 -8.15 9.11 6.32
N ALA A 14 -8.96 8.06 6.51
CA ALA A 14 -8.59 6.70 6.22
C ALA A 14 -9.74 6.01 5.52
N THR A 15 -9.47 5.42 4.35
CA THR A 15 -10.46 4.68 3.58
C THR A 15 -10.03 3.23 3.49
N ARG A 16 -10.86 2.34 4.01
CA ARG A 16 -10.57 0.91 3.97
C ARG A 16 -10.98 0.32 2.64
N ASP A 17 -10.08 -0.44 2.02
CA ASP A 17 -10.43 -1.25 0.85
C ASP A 17 -11.43 -2.32 1.31
N PRO A 18 -12.57 -2.49 0.63
CA PRO A 18 -13.55 -3.50 1.00
C PRO A 18 -13.08 -4.94 0.78
N ASN A 19 -12.02 -5.13 0.00
CA ASN A 19 -11.48 -6.46 -0.29
C ASN A 19 -10.57 -6.95 0.82
N VAL A 20 -10.55 -8.26 1.03
CA VAL A 20 -9.61 -8.94 1.93
C VAL A 20 -8.61 -9.67 1.04
N TYR A 21 -7.34 -9.52 1.35
CA TYR A 21 -6.25 -10.12 0.57
C TYR A 21 -5.61 -11.24 1.37
N HIS A 22 -5.16 -12.27 0.66
CA HIS A 22 -4.51 -13.43 1.26
C HIS A 22 -3.11 -13.57 0.69
N PHE A 23 -2.12 -13.57 1.56
CA PHE A 23 -0.71 -13.76 1.18
C PHE A 23 -0.04 -14.72 2.14
N PRO A 24 0.98 -15.45 1.69
CA PRO A 24 1.71 -16.36 2.57
C PRO A 24 2.36 -15.66 3.76
N THR A 25 2.92 -14.47 3.53
CA THR A 25 3.64 -13.71 4.56
C THR A 25 3.32 -12.22 4.47
N ALA A 26 3.66 -11.49 5.53
CA ALA A 26 3.57 -10.03 5.56
C ALA A 26 4.46 -9.40 4.47
N GLN A 27 5.63 -9.98 4.21
CA GLN A 27 6.53 -9.48 3.17
C GLN A 27 5.89 -9.59 1.79
N ASP A 28 5.21 -10.71 1.52
CA ASP A 28 4.50 -10.89 0.24
C ASP A 28 3.37 -9.87 0.10
N ALA A 29 2.65 -9.57 1.18
CA ALA A 29 1.61 -8.54 1.18
C ALA A 29 2.20 -7.17 0.85
N ARG A 30 3.34 -6.85 1.43
CA ARG A 30 4.05 -5.60 1.17
C ARG A 30 4.52 -5.50 -0.28
N ASP A 31 5.16 -6.56 -0.78
CA ASP A 31 5.66 -6.60 -2.15
C ASP A 31 4.53 -6.42 -3.17
N ALA A 32 3.39 -7.08 -2.95
CA ALA A 32 2.23 -6.96 -3.81
C ALA A 32 1.65 -5.54 -3.78
N THR A 33 1.61 -4.91 -2.61
CA THR A 33 1.11 -3.54 -2.44
C THR A 33 2.04 -2.55 -3.13
N GLU A 34 3.35 -2.72 -3.00
CA GLU A 34 4.34 -1.89 -3.70
C GLU A 34 4.19 -2.01 -5.21
N HIS A 35 3.99 -3.22 -5.71
CA HIS A 35 3.80 -3.48 -7.14
C HIS A 35 2.53 -2.79 -7.65
N MET A 36 1.43 -2.91 -6.92
CA MET A 36 0.16 -2.27 -7.27
C MET A 36 0.32 -0.75 -7.32
N MET A 37 0.94 -0.17 -6.31
CA MET A 37 1.17 1.27 -6.25
C MET A 37 2.04 1.74 -7.41
N ARG A 38 3.11 1.00 -7.73
CA ARG A 38 3.99 1.31 -8.85
C ARG A 38 3.25 1.30 -10.18
N THR A 39 2.37 0.31 -10.38
CA THR A 39 1.55 0.20 -11.58
C THR A 39 0.60 1.38 -11.72
N LEU A 40 -0.08 1.77 -10.64
CA LEU A 40 -1.01 2.89 -10.66
C LEU A 40 -0.28 4.24 -10.88
N LEU A 41 0.90 4.40 -10.29
CA LEU A 41 1.70 5.60 -10.49
C LEU A 41 2.24 5.73 -11.92
N ALA A 42 2.48 4.59 -12.59
CA ALA A 42 2.87 4.59 -13.99
C ALA A 42 1.75 5.08 -14.90
N GLU A 43 0.50 4.83 -14.52
CA GLU A 43 -0.67 5.32 -15.25
C GLU A 43 -0.98 6.78 -14.93
N ARG A 44 -0.86 7.15 -13.65
CA ARG A 44 -1.12 8.51 -13.16
C ARG A 44 -0.10 8.85 -12.09
N ALA A 45 0.79 9.76 -12.41
CA ALA A 45 1.87 10.16 -11.51
C ALA A 45 1.38 10.76 -10.19
N ASP A 46 0.17 11.33 -10.17
CA ASP A 46 -0.43 11.95 -8.99
C ASP A 46 -1.44 11.06 -8.26
N ALA A 47 -1.52 9.77 -8.61
CA ALA A 47 -2.53 8.86 -8.07
C ALA A 47 -2.50 8.77 -6.54
N PHE A 48 -1.33 8.91 -5.92
CA PHE A 48 -1.17 8.82 -4.47
C PHE A 48 -0.59 10.09 -3.84
N ASP A 49 -0.84 11.25 -4.45
CA ASP A 49 -0.38 12.52 -3.88
C ASP A 49 -0.99 12.73 -2.49
N GLY A 50 -0.11 12.91 -1.50
CA GLY A 50 -0.53 13.08 -0.11
C GLY A 50 -1.15 11.84 0.51
N LYS A 51 -0.99 10.67 -0.11
CA LYS A 51 -1.61 9.42 0.34
C LYS A 51 -0.57 8.35 0.59
N ALA A 52 -0.94 7.36 1.42
CA ALA A 52 -0.15 6.17 1.68
C ALA A 52 -1.09 4.98 1.84
N ILE A 53 -0.57 3.78 1.64
CA ILE A 53 -1.34 2.55 1.87
C ILE A 53 -0.81 1.86 3.11
N GLU A 54 -1.66 1.70 4.12
CA GLU A 54 -1.35 0.95 5.31
C GLU A 54 -1.84 -0.48 5.13
N ILE A 55 -1.01 -1.44 5.52
CA ILE A 55 -1.35 -2.86 5.45
C ILE A 55 -1.60 -3.32 6.88
N ALA A 56 -2.78 -3.87 7.15
CA ALA A 56 -3.15 -4.41 8.45
C ALA A 56 -3.36 -5.92 8.36
N ASP A 57 -3.06 -6.62 9.46
CA ASP A 57 -3.30 -8.05 9.55
C ASP A 57 -4.78 -8.37 9.87
N ALA A 58 -5.10 -9.66 10.05
CA ALA A 58 -6.47 -10.11 10.30
C ALA A 58 -7.08 -9.53 11.56
N THR A 59 -6.26 -9.12 12.53
CA THR A 59 -6.71 -8.51 13.78
C THR A 59 -6.86 -6.99 13.67
N GLY A 60 -6.55 -6.42 12.52
CA GLY A 60 -6.57 -4.98 12.32
C GLY A 60 -5.29 -4.28 12.76
N HIS A 61 -4.26 -5.03 13.12
CA HIS A 61 -2.99 -4.47 13.56
C HIS A 61 -2.17 -4.02 12.34
N PRO A 62 -1.73 -2.75 12.28
CA PRO A 62 -0.92 -2.29 11.16
C PRO A 62 0.46 -2.95 11.18
N ILE A 63 0.88 -3.49 10.04
CA ILE A 63 2.17 -4.18 9.91
C ILE A 63 3.14 -3.45 8.99
N ALA A 64 2.65 -2.60 8.10
CA ALA A 64 3.48 -1.84 7.17
C ALA A 64 2.73 -0.66 6.61
N VAL A 65 3.46 0.34 6.15
CA VAL A 65 2.92 1.49 5.41
C VAL A 65 3.76 1.66 4.15
N VAL A 66 3.10 1.74 3.00
CA VAL A 66 3.76 1.96 1.72
C VAL A 66 3.45 3.37 1.24
N HIS A 67 4.49 4.16 1.06
CA HIS A 67 4.39 5.53 0.54
C HIS A 67 4.77 5.56 -0.94
N PRO A 68 4.25 6.52 -1.72
CA PRO A 68 4.65 6.65 -3.13
C PRO A 68 6.14 6.75 -3.34
N TYR A 69 6.86 7.45 -2.46
CA TYR A 69 8.31 7.60 -2.58
C TYR A 69 9.07 6.29 -2.34
N ASP A 70 8.44 5.28 -1.72
CA ASP A 70 9.06 3.96 -1.52
C ASP A 70 9.19 3.19 -2.82
N VAL A 71 8.33 3.47 -3.80
CA VAL A 71 8.25 2.72 -5.06
C VAL A 71 8.62 3.55 -6.28
N MET A 72 8.76 4.86 -6.14
CA MET A 72 9.18 5.73 -7.22
C MET A 72 10.68 5.55 -7.48
N PRO A 73 11.09 5.51 -8.76
CA PRO A 73 12.51 5.44 -9.06
C PRO A 73 13.22 6.70 -8.58
N VAL A 74 14.33 6.51 -7.90
CA VAL A 74 15.19 7.61 -7.48
C VAL A 74 15.91 8.12 -8.73
N ARG A 75 15.72 9.40 -9.05
CA ARG A 75 16.43 10.03 -10.15
C ARG A 75 17.62 10.79 -9.59
N LEU A 76 18.77 10.35 -10.00
CA LEU A 76 20.02 11.04 -9.69
C LEU A 76 20.37 11.94 -10.88
N HIS A 77 20.56 13.19 -10.59
CA HIS A 77 20.95 14.19 -11.60
C HIS A 77 22.36 14.64 -11.34
#